data_5eef082afcc9f610ae08fd296552c5eb
#
_entry.id   5eef082afcc9f610ae08fd296552c5eb
#
_cell.length_a   1.000
_cell.length_b   1.000
_cell.length_c   1.000
_cell.angle_alpha   90.00
_cell.angle_beta   90.00
_cell.angle_gamma   90.00
#
_symmetry.space_group_name_H-M   'P 1'
#
loop_
_entity.id
_entity.type
_entity.pdbx_description
1 polymer ?
#
loop_
_entity_poly.entity_id
_entity_poly.type
_entity_poly.pdbx_seq_one_letter_code
_entity_poly.pdbx_strand_id
1 'polypeptide(L)'
;VTVDGVVRQLSKRRHREIVGILLSLRGGVISTQDLVAELWDDAPPAGAVGAVRTFVGELRRIIEPNRLPRSPATVLVTVGDGYSLRLSADAVDAWRFEAAVGSAGTALPEKADSLLSAALAEWQGEAFEEFAERPWSRSVRTRLGDLRFSAIERCANARLAVGRADEAVPLLEGQVTAAPWREEGWALLALALYRSQRQGDALAVLRTARMHLRRDLGVDPGPALSALEIQILRRDPNLELPEPTGLGLTAAAYSRSGTRAQLEASNAVLGSLAVTGDVETAQTQRIATIRAAQSADDAELTARIIGGYDIPGIWTRSDNREAAEVVVAAAEHALASTARISDRTRARLLATIAMESRGTADRQAEAQEAESIATRLGDEQLHCFALSARFMQEFHRTGLAKERADIGAQLTALAISADSPTFEINGRLIRMQALCALDDIPAANAEAYAVDELAARHERPLAAVFTGRFRSAFIENSDPPLPDAMPGFTHGLAALTRFTREMTQGSDISDGDFGPYEPWVRPLLMLRANRRQDATHALRTLPAPPNDLLLEVTWCVIAQTAVELGETATIQRAFSALAPAGGERAAGSGVVDLGNVKGFLELLEAAPRG
;
A
#
# COMPACT_ATOMS: atom_id res chain seq x y z
N VAL A 1 9.81 -35.81 8.61
CA VAL A 1 9.12 -34.91 9.53
C VAL A 1 9.79 -34.93 10.89
N THR A 2 9.84 -33.79 11.55
CA THR A 2 10.41 -33.67 12.91
C THR A 2 9.25 -33.49 13.89
N VAL A 3 9.21 -34.31 14.94
CA VAL A 3 8.20 -34.24 15.99
C VAL A 3 8.92 -34.24 17.35
N ASP A 4 8.65 -33.24 18.17
CA ASP A 4 9.31 -33.05 19.49
C ASP A 4 10.86 -33.11 19.39
N GLY A 5 11.45 -32.51 18.35
CA GLY A 5 12.88 -32.51 18.08
C GLY A 5 13.46 -33.83 17.51
N VAL A 6 12.63 -34.86 17.35
CA VAL A 6 13.05 -36.16 16.82
C VAL A 6 12.66 -36.32 15.35
N VAL A 7 13.64 -36.62 14.50
CA VAL A 7 13.41 -36.87 13.07
C VAL A 7 12.73 -38.25 12.91
N ARG A 8 11.54 -38.27 12.30
CA ARG A 8 10.77 -39.46 11.97
C ARG A 8 10.71 -39.64 10.46
N GLN A 9 11.14 -40.77 9.97
CA GLN A 9 11.13 -41.05 8.54
C GLN A 9 9.74 -41.51 8.07
N LEU A 10 9.27 -40.93 6.99
CA LEU A 10 8.10 -41.41 6.25
C LEU A 10 8.59 -42.43 5.19
N SER A 11 8.79 -43.69 5.59
CA SER A 11 9.37 -44.71 4.72
C SER A 11 8.51 -45.08 3.50
N LYS A 12 7.18 -45.03 3.64
CA LYS A 12 6.26 -45.38 2.56
C LYS A 12 6.08 -44.20 1.60
N ARG A 13 6.23 -44.41 0.31
CA ARG A 13 6.02 -43.37 -0.73
C ARG A 13 4.64 -42.74 -0.62
N ARG A 14 3.58 -43.54 -0.41
CA ARG A 14 2.21 -43.03 -0.28
C ARG A 14 2.00 -42.12 0.94
N HIS A 15 2.73 -42.35 2.02
CA HIS A 15 2.71 -41.43 3.18
C HIS A 15 3.29 -40.07 2.80
N ARG A 16 4.46 -40.06 2.11
CA ARG A 16 5.09 -38.80 1.66
C ARG A 16 4.22 -38.07 0.65
N GLU A 17 3.56 -38.81 -0.25
CA GLU A 17 2.67 -38.26 -1.25
C GLU A 17 1.43 -37.59 -0.61
N ILE A 18 0.75 -38.25 0.34
CA ILE A 18 -0.39 -37.70 1.07
C ILE A 18 0.02 -36.42 1.84
N VAL A 19 1.15 -36.45 2.52
CA VAL A 19 1.66 -35.27 3.23
C VAL A 19 1.98 -34.14 2.24
N GLY A 20 2.60 -34.44 1.10
CA GLY A 20 2.88 -33.47 0.04
C GLY A 20 1.62 -32.81 -0.51
N ILE A 21 0.59 -33.58 -0.82
CA ILE A 21 -0.71 -33.05 -1.27
C ILE A 21 -1.31 -32.12 -0.20
N LEU A 22 -1.36 -32.55 1.06
CA LEU A 22 -1.93 -31.76 2.14
C LEU A 22 -1.11 -30.48 2.43
N LEU A 23 0.21 -30.53 2.32
CA LEU A 23 1.07 -29.34 2.43
C LEU A 23 0.81 -28.33 1.31
N SER A 24 0.57 -28.81 0.07
CA SER A 24 0.26 -27.94 -1.07
C SER A 24 -1.05 -27.18 -0.89
N LEU A 25 -1.99 -27.72 -0.12
CA LEU A 25 -3.29 -27.12 0.17
C LEU A 25 -3.29 -26.12 1.34
N ARG A 26 -2.17 -25.97 2.05
CA ARG A 26 -1.98 -24.96 3.11
C ARG A 26 -3.09 -24.95 4.18
N GLY A 27 -3.44 -26.12 4.71
CA GLY A 27 -4.52 -26.25 5.68
C GLY A 27 -5.91 -26.33 5.06
N GLY A 28 -6.02 -26.27 3.74
CA GLY A 28 -7.25 -26.60 3.01
C GLY A 28 -7.66 -28.04 3.22
N VAL A 29 -8.94 -28.34 2.96
CA VAL A 29 -9.52 -29.68 3.08
C VAL A 29 -9.54 -30.34 1.71
N ILE A 30 -9.10 -31.61 1.65
CA ILE A 30 -9.28 -32.45 0.46
C ILE A 30 -10.25 -33.60 0.82
N SER A 31 -11.22 -33.85 -0.04
CA SER A 31 -12.12 -34.98 0.18
C SER A 31 -11.39 -36.33 0.06
N THR A 32 -11.92 -37.38 0.68
CA THR A 32 -11.32 -38.71 0.54
C THR A 32 -11.32 -39.18 -0.93
N GLN A 33 -12.33 -38.80 -1.70
CA GLN A 33 -12.44 -39.16 -3.12
C GLN A 33 -11.38 -38.42 -3.98
N ASP A 34 -11.21 -37.11 -3.77
CA ASP A 34 -10.18 -36.32 -4.46
C ASP A 34 -8.78 -36.82 -4.09
N LEU A 35 -8.55 -37.16 -2.83
CA LEU A 35 -7.28 -37.74 -2.40
C LEU A 35 -7.01 -39.12 -3.06
N VAL A 36 -8.05 -39.94 -3.28
CA VAL A 36 -7.92 -41.16 -4.07
C VAL A 36 -7.57 -40.84 -5.52
N ALA A 37 -8.25 -39.89 -6.15
CA ALA A 37 -7.95 -39.47 -7.52
C ALA A 37 -6.50 -38.99 -7.65
N GLU A 38 -6.03 -38.12 -6.76
CA GLU A 38 -4.65 -37.63 -6.75
C GLU A 38 -3.60 -38.72 -6.53
N LEU A 39 -3.92 -39.77 -5.76
CA LEU A 39 -2.98 -40.85 -5.48
C LEU A 39 -2.87 -41.91 -6.59
N TRP A 40 -3.96 -42.22 -7.31
CA TRP A 40 -4.02 -43.31 -8.28
C TRP A 40 -4.39 -42.89 -9.70
N ASP A 41 -4.54 -41.56 -9.93
CA ASP A 41 -5.04 -41.01 -11.19
C ASP A 41 -6.40 -41.68 -11.55
N ASP A 42 -6.60 -42.06 -12.80
CA ASP A 42 -7.87 -42.67 -13.29
C ASP A 42 -8.01 -44.17 -12.99
N ALA A 43 -7.06 -44.78 -12.28
CA ALA A 43 -7.04 -46.25 -12.02
C ALA A 43 -6.97 -46.63 -10.52
N PRO A 44 -7.91 -46.19 -9.68
CA PRO A 44 -7.90 -46.56 -8.27
C PRO A 44 -8.20 -48.06 -8.08
N PRO A 45 -7.47 -48.76 -7.16
CA PRO A 45 -7.73 -50.14 -6.87
C PRO A 45 -9.05 -50.34 -6.10
N ALA A 46 -9.61 -51.54 -6.18
CA ALA A 46 -10.75 -51.91 -5.34
C ALA A 46 -10.37 -51.70 -3.86
N GLY A 47 -11.12 -50.86 -3.12
CA GLY A 47 -10.82 -50.52 -1.73
C GLY A 47 -9.87 -49.33 -1.51
N ALA A 48 -9.59 -48.51 -2.53
CA ALA A 48 -8.73 -47.33 -2.43
C ALA A 48 -9.08 -46.40 -1.26
N VAL A 49 -10.37 -46.15 -1.00
CA VAL A 49 -10.85 -45.36 0.15
C VAL A 49 -10.42 -45.98 1.49
N GLY A 50 -10.49 -47.30 1.61
CA GLY A 50 -10.02 -48.04 2.79
C GLY A 50 -8.50 -47.91 2.98
N ALA A 51 -7.76 -47.98 1.87
CA ALA A 51 -6.29 -47.79 1.86
C ALA A 51 -5.91 -46.38 2.34
N VAL A 52 -6.57 -45.32 1.83
CA VAL A 52 -6.36 -43.93 2.29
C VAL A 52 -6.60 -43.81 3.81
N ARG A 53 -7.70 -44.36 4.32
CA ARG A 53 -7.98 -44.34 5.76
C ARG A 53 -6.89 -45.02 6.57
N THR A 54 -6.35 -46.14 6.08
CA THR A 54 -5.21 -46.84 6.70
C THR A 54 -3.95 -45.99 6.70
N PHE A 55 -3.59 -45.39 5.57
CA PHE A 55 -2.42 -44.52 5.46
C PHE A 55 -2.53 -43.29 6.36
N VAL A 56 -3.69 -42.65 6.43
CA VAL A 56 -3.96 -41.54 7.36
C VAL A 56 -3.84 -42.01 8.82
N GLY A 57 -4.35 -43.19 9.16
CA GLY A 57 -4.18 -43.76 10.49
C GLY A 57 -2.74 -44.04 10.88
N GLU A 58 -1.93 -44.53 9.92
CA GLU A 58 -0.48 -44.72 10.11
C GLU A 58 0.26 -43.40 10.24
N LEU A 59 -0.04 -42.42 9.37
CA LEU A 59 0.54 -41.06 9.43
C LEU A 59 0.27 -40.39 10.77
N ARG A 60 -0.93 -40.50 11.30
CA ARG A 60 -1.29 -39.95 12.62
C ARG A 60 -0.43 -40.54 13.74
N ARG A 61 -0.12 -41.84 13.70
CA ARG A 61 0.79 -42.44 14.71
C ARG A 61 2.22 -41.95 14.60
N ILE A 62 2.66 -41.56 13.40
CA ILE A 62 3.99 -41.02 13.17
C ILE A 62 4.09 -39.54 13.58
N ILE A 63 3.06 -38.74 13.20
CA ILE A 63 3.04 -37.29 13.41
C ILE A 63 2.62 -36.94 14.84
N GLU A 64 1.70 -37.72 15.44
CA GLU A 64 1.18 -37.50 16.79
C GLU A 64 1.43 -38.73 17.66
N PRO A 65 2.69 -39.11 17.95
CA PRO A 65 3.00 -40.36 18.63
C PRO A 65 2.47 -40.43 20.07
N ASN A 66 2.34 -39.28 20.73
CA ASN A 66 1.88 -39.17 22.12
C ASN A 66 0.36 -39.01 22.23
N ARG A 67 -0.40 -39.12 21.12
CA ARG A 67 -1.86 -39.00 21.11
C ARG A 67 -2.51 -40.19 21.83
N LEU A 68 -3.34 -39.87 22.81
CA LEU A 68 -4.05 -40.89 23.55
C LEU A 68 -5.01 -41.68 22.64
N PRO A 69 -5.22 -42.99 22.90
CA PRO A 69 -6.21 -43.78 22.16
C PRO A 69 -7.59 -43.13 22.19
N ARG A 70 -8.25 -43.04 21.03
CA ARG A 70 -9.56 -42.44 20.83
C ARG A 70 -9.62 -40.89 20.95
N SER A 71 -8.51 -40.19 21.23
CA SER A 71 -8.48 -38.74 21.17
C SER A 71 -8.52 -38.24 19.72
N PRO A 72 -9.20 -37.13 19.42
CA PRO A 72 -9.17 -36.52 18.09
C PRO A 72 -7.76 -36.14 17.70
N ALA A 73 -7.43 -36.27 16.42
CA ALA A 73 -6.15 -35.79 15.88
C ALA A 73 -6.17 -34.26 15.81
N THR A 74 -5.04 -33.63 16.13
CA THR A 74 -4.88 -32.16 16.16
C THR A 74 -4.09 -31.63 14.98
N VAL A 75 -3.19 -32.42 14.42
CA VAL A 75 -2.34 -32.05 13.27
C VAL A 75 -2.93 -32.54 11.96
N LEU A 76 -3.11 -33.86 11.79
CA LEU A 76 -3.77 -34.42 10.61
C LEU A 76 -5.25 -34.72 10.96
N VAL A 77 -6.08 -33.69 10.75
CA VAL A 77 -7.49 -33.72 11.19
C VAL A 77 -8.41 -34.28 10.11
N THR A 78 -9.56 -34.86 10.57
CA THR A 78 -10.68 -35.18 9.68
C THR A 78 -11.67 -34.02 9.70
N VAL A 79 -12.08 -33.56 8.51
CA VAL A 79 -13.06 -32.48 8.33
C VAL A 79 -14.13 -32.97 7.34
N GLY A 80 -15.33 -33.24 7.83
CA GLY A 80 -16.36 -33.87 7.01
C GLY A 80 -15.94 -35.26 6.53
N ASP A 81 -15.94 -35.46 5.22
CA ASP A 81 -15.49 -36.68 4.54
C ASP A 81 -14.03 -36.62 4.08
N GLY A 82 -13.31 -35.56 4.45
CA GLY A 82 -11.94 -35.26 3.99
C GLY A 82 -10.92 -35.09 5.10
N TYR A 83 -9.76 -34.65 4.71
CA TYR A 83 -8.59 -34.46 5.59
C TYR A 83 -7.96 -33.08 5.38
N SER A 84 -7.37 -32.55 6.44
CA SER A 84 -6.60 -31.32 6.45
C SER A 84 -5.38 -31.45 7.37
N LEU A 85 -4.28 -30.79 6.99
CA LEU A 85 -3.06 -30.74 7.80
C LEU A 85 -2.96 -29.35 8.46
N ARG A 86 -3.08 -29.33 9.78
CA ARG A 86 -3.00 -28.10 10.59
C ARG A 86 -1.62 -27.96 11.19
N LEU A 87 -0.85 -27.02 10.64
CA LEU A 87 0.52 -26.70 11.06
C LEU A 87 0.66 -25.19 11.24
N SER A 88 1.56 -24.78 12.13
CA SER A 88 1.99 -23.38 12.21
C SER A 88 2.82 -22.99 10.98
N ALA A 89 2.87 -21.70 10.66
CA ALA A 89 3.56 -21.21 9.48
C ALA A 89 5.07 -21.51 9.50
N ASP A 90 5.68 -21.59 10.67
CA ASP A 90 7.09 -21.89 10.90
C ASP A 90 7.41 -23.40 10.85
N ALA A 91 6.42 -24.28 10.86
CA ALA A 91 6.62 -25.73 10.86
C ALA A 91 7.01 -26.30 9.48
N VAL A 92 6.85 -25.55 8.40
CA VAL A 92 7.10 -26.00 7.03
C VAL A 92 8.17 -25.12 6.39
N ASP A 93 9.21 -25.75 5.87
CA ASP A 93 10.33 -25.07 5.21
C ASP A 93 9.90 -24.14 4.07
N ALA A 94 9.01 -24.61 3.18
CA ALA A 94 8.47 -23.78 2.11
C ALA A 94 7.71 -22.56 2.62
N TRP A 95 6.97 -22.66 3.71
CA TRP A 95 6.22 -21.53 4.29
C TRP A 95 7.13 -20.54 5.01
N ARG A 96 8.19 -21.04 5.70
CA ARG A 96 9.25 -20.18 6.26
C ARG A 96 9.98 -19.41 5.15
N PHE A 97 10.32 -20.11 4.06
CA PHE A 97 10.94 -19.49 2.89
C PHE A 97 10.08 -18.35 2.33
N GLU A 98 8.81 -18.59 2.09
CA GLU A 98 7.87 -17.57 1.59
C GLU A 98 7.72 -16.38 2.56
N ALA A 99 7.62 -16.65 3.87
CA ALA A 99 7.57 -15.60 4.89
C ALA A 99 8.85 -14.75 4.92
N ALA A 100 10.02 -15.40 4.78
CA ALA A 100 11.30 -14.69 4.72
C ALA A 100 11.41 -13.81 3.47
N VAL A 101 10.99 -14.33 2.30
CA VAL A 101 10.96 -13.55 1.05
C VAL A 101 9.97 -12.38 1.16
N GLY A 102 8.80 -12.58 1.78
CA GLY A 102 7.85 -11.50 2.06
C GLY A 102 8.46 -10.42 2.97
N SER A 103 9.06 -10.82 4.09
CA SER A 103 9.69 -9.91 5.06
C SER A 103 10.88 -9.14 4.48
N ALA A 104 11.65 -9.76 3.59
CA ALA A 104 12.76 -9.11 2.92
C ALA A 104 12.30 -7.98 1.97
N GLY A 105 11.02 -7.99 1.51
CA GLY A 105 10.46 -6.98 0.63
C GLY A 105 10.41 -5.58 1.20
N THR A 106 10.30 -5.49 2.51
CA THR A 106 10.20 -4.22 3.25
C THR A 106 11.43 -3.95 4.13
N ALA A 107 12.45 -4.81 4.06
CA ALA A 107 13.65 -4.68 4.86
C ALA A 107 14.71 -3.82 4.16
N LEU A 108 15.57 -3.17 4.97
CA LEU A 108 16.77 -2.51 4.46
C LEU A 108 17.69 -3.52 3.75
N PRO A 109 18.50 -3.07 2.77
CA PRO A 109 19.31 -3.97 1.94
C PRO A 109 20.16 -4.97 2.74
N GLU A 110 20.84 -4.56 3.80
CA GLU A 110 21.64 -5.47 4.65
C GLU A 110 20.77 -6.53 5.33
N LYS A 111 19.60 -6.12 5.82
CA LYS A 111 18.65 -7.04 6.46
C LYS A 111 17.99 -7.95 5.44
N ALA A 112 17.65 -7.41 4.26
CA ALA A 112 17.10 -8.18 3.16
C ALA A 112 18.08 -9.25 2.69
N ASP A 113 19.37 -8.91 2.49
CA ASP A 113 20.42 -9.88 2.17
C ASP A 113 20.52 -10.97 3.24
N SER A 114 20.56 -10.59 4.52
CA SER A 114 20.63 -11.56 5.63
C SER A 114 19.44 -12.52 5.64
N LEU A 115 18.21 -12.01 5.49
CA LEU A 115 16.99 -12.83 5.48
C LEU A 115 16.94 -13.76 4.26
N LEU A 116 17.24 -13.22 3.07
CA LEU A 116 17.18 -13.97 1.83
C LEU A 116 18.31 -14.99 1.74
N SER A 117 19.52 -14.65 2.18
CA SER A 117 20.66 -15.60 2.24
C SER A 117 20.36 -16.77 3.17
N ALA A 118 19.80 -16.51 4.36
CA ALA A 118 19.40 -17.56 5.29
C ALA A 118 18.30 -18.45 4.69
N ALA A 119 17.28 -17.85 4.07
CA ALA A 119 16.19 -18.58 3.44
C ALA A 119 16.66 -19.42 2.24
N LEU A 120 17.55 -18.90 1.40
CA LEU A 120 18.13 -19.63 0.27
C LEU A 120 19.04 -20.77 0.71
N ALA A 121 19.70 -20.63 1.85
CA ALA A 121 20.54 -21.70 2.44
C ALA A 121 19.72 -22.90 2.93
N GLU A 122 18.43 -22.71 3.29
CA GLU A 122 17.52 -23.81 3.63
C GLU A 122 17.08 -24.63 2.41
N TRP A 123 17.28 -24.10 1.19
CA TRP A 123 16.83 -24.75 -0.04
C TRP A 123 17.71 -25.94 -0.40
N GLN A 124 17.12 -27.16 -0.39
CA GLN A 124 17.81 -28.41 -0.68
C GLN A 124 17.13 -29.13 -1.86
N GLY A 125 17.67 -28.99 -3.06
CA GLY A 125 17.13 -29.63 -4.27
C GLY A 125 15.86 -28.96 -4.80
N GLU A 126 15.13 -29.65 -5.64
CA GLU A 126 13.87 -29.17 -6.22
C GLU A 126 12.69 -29.43 -5.28
N ALA A 127 11.75 -28.49 -5.23
CA ALA A 127 10.54 -28.64 -4.43
C ALA A 127 9.76 -29.90 -4.88
N PHE A 128 9.37 -30.75 -3.95
CA PHE A 128 8.62 -32.00 -4.24
C PHE A 128 9.22 -32.86 -5.36
N GLU A 129 10.55 -32.94 -5.46
CA GLU A 129 11.28 -33.64 -6.55
C GLU A 129 10.82 -35.10 -6.73
N GLU A 130 10.58 -35.85 -5.65
CA GLU A 130 10.08 -37.23 -5.70
C GLU A 130 8.74 -37.36 -6.45
N PHE A 131 7.99 -36.27 -6.54
CA PHE A 131 6.65 -36.20 -7.13
C PHE A 131 6.58 -35.27 -8.34
N ALA A 132 7.70 -35.04 -9.05
CA ALA A 132 7.78 -34.13 -10.18
C ALA A 132 6.75 -34.43 -11.28
N GLU A 133 6.48 -35.69 -11.52
CA GLU A 133 5.55 -36.16 -12.55
C GLU A 133 4.08 -36.12 -12.11
N ARG A 134 3.80 -35.84 -10.84
CA ARG A 134 2.43 -35.84 -10.32
C ARG A 134 1.71 -34.53 -10.63
N PRO A 135 0.48 -34.58 -11.17
CA PRO A 135 -0.27 -33.38 -11.54
C PRO A 135 -0.42 -32.38 -10.40
N TRP A 136 -0.72 -32.85 -9.16
CA TRP A 136 -0.91 -32.00 -8.00
C TRP A 136 0.34 -31.19 -7.60
N SER A 137 1.53 -31.70 -7.91
CA SER A 137 2.78 -31.01 -7.51
C SER A 137 3.17 -29.89 -8.49
N ARG A 138 2.67 -29.91 -9.72
CA ARG A 138 3.15 -29.05 -10.81
C ARG A 138 3.01 -27.57 -10.47
N SER A 139 1.83 -27.12 -10.07
CA SER A 139 1.57 -25.71 -9.77
C SER A 139 2.40 -25.21 -8.60
N VAL A 140 2.50 -26.01 -7.51
CA VAL A 140 3.26 -25.61 -6.33
C VAL A 140 4.77 -25.63 -6.60
N ARG A 141 5.27 -26.55 -7.41
CA ARG A 141 6.68 -26.59 -7.85
C ARG A 141 7.04 -25.35 -8.67
N THR A 142 6.22 -25.02 -9.68
CA THR A 142 6.43 -23.82 -10.51
C THR A 142 6.45 -22.58 -9.62
N ARG A 143 5.47 -22.40 -8.75
CA ARG A 143 5.37 -21.24 -7.87
C ARG A 143 6.56 -21.11 -6.92
N LEU A 144 7.00 -22.20 -6.29
CA LEU A 144 8.15 -22.19 -5.39
C LEU A 144 9.45 -21.97 -6.15
N GLY A 145 9.60 -22.50 -7.37
CA GLY A 145 10.74 -22.26 -8.24
C GLY A 145 10.84 -20.79 -8.65
N ASP A 146 9.73 -20.19 -9.09
CA ASP A 146 9.68 -18.77 -9.44
C ASP A 146 9.99 -17.88 -8.25
N LEU A 147 9.47 -18.23 -7.06
CA LEU A 147 9.76 -17.50 -5.84
C LEU A 147 11.25 -17.60 -5.45
N ARG A 148 11.88 -18.76 -5.67
CA ARG A 148 13.33 -18.94 -5.46
C ARG A 148 14.15 -18.03 -6.36
N PHE A 149 13.82 -17.98 -7.67
CA PHE A 149 14.51 -17.07 -8.59
C PHE A 149 14.32 -15.61 -8.20
N SER A 150 13.10 -15.22 -7.83
CA SER A 150 12.82 -13.88 -7.32
C SER A 150 13.59 -13.55 -6.04
N ALA A 151 13.75 -14.53 -5.15
CA ALA A 151 14.54 -14.37 -3.94
C ALA A 151 16.05 -14.17 -4.24
N ILE A 152 16.58 -14.89 -5.24
CA ILE A 152 17.96 -14.74 -5.71
C ILE A 152 18.17 -13.34 -6.29
N GLU A 153 17.29 -12.88 -7.18
CA GLU A 153 17.34 -11.56 -7.79
C GLU A 153 17.30 -10.44 -6.72
N ARG A 154 16.41 -10.57 -5.76
CA ARG A 154 16.30 -9.61 -4.65
C ARG A 154 17.49 -9.63 -3.71
N CYS A 155 18.06 -10.81 -3.43
CA CYS A 155 19.30 -10.95 -2.65
C CYS A 155 20.48 -10.29 -3.37
N ALA A 156 20.60 -10.51 -4.68
CA ALA A 156 21.61 -9.86 -5.51
C ALA A 156 21.44 -8.34 -5.55
N ASN A 157 20.21 -7.85 -5.73
CA ASN A 157 19.91 -6.41 -5.65
C ASN A 157 20.30 -5.82 -4.29
N ALA A 158 19.99 -6.50 -3.19
CA ALA A 158 20.38 -6.06 -1.85
C ALA A 158 21.90 -5.96 -1.69
N ARG A 159 22.66 -6.96 -2.19
CA ARG A 159 24.13 -6.92 -2.20
C ARG A 159 24.68 -5.81 -3.07
N LEU A 160 24.11 -5.60 -4.25
CA LEU A 160 24.49 -4.50 -5.13
C LEU A 160 24.25 -3.14 -4.48
N ALA A 161 23.14 -2.98 -3.74
CA ALA A 161 22.81 -1.74 -3.05
C ALA A 161 23.80 -1.39 -1.93
N VAL A 162 24.40 -2.41 -1.28
CA VAL A 162 25.38 -2.23 -0.19
C VAL A 162 26.85 -2.32 -0.68
N GLY A 163 27.08 -2.32 -1.98
CA GLY A 163 28.44 -2.35 -2.55
C GLY A 163 29.12 -3.71 -2.54
N ARG A 164 28.40 -4.80 -2.31
CA ARG A 164 28.92 -6.18 -2.26
C ARG A 164 28.69 -6.92 -3.58
N ALA A 165 29.05 -6.26 -4.71
CA ALA A 165 28.81 -6.76 -6.06
C ALA A 165 29.46 -8.14 -6.29
N ASP A 166 30.70 -8.35 -5.80
CA ASP A 166 31.42 -9.61 -5.96
C ASP A 166 30.68 -10.81 -5.34
N GLU A 167 29.95 -10.59 -4.26
CA GLU A 167 29.17 -11.65 -3.60
C GLU A 167 27.87 -11.98 -4.33
N ALA A 168 27.36 -11.07 -5.18
CA ALA A 168 26.19 -11.31 -6.01
C ALA A 168 26.50 -12.19 -7.23
N VAL A 169 27.72 -12.11 -7.77
CA VAL A 169 28.13 -12.82 -9.00
C VAL A 169 27.87 -14.33 -8.94
N PRO A 170 28.39 -15.11 -7.97
CA PRO A 170 28.22 -16.56 -7.97
C PRO A 170 26.76 -17.00 -7.82
N LEU A 171 25.97 -16.21 -7.12
CA LEU A 171 24.53 -16.46 -6.94
C LEU A 171 23.77 -16.32 -8.26
N LEU A 172 24.09 -15.26 -9.03
CA LEU A 172 23.47 -14.96 -10.31
C LEU A 172 23.97 -15.89 -11.43
N GLU A 173 25.25 -16.29 -11.42
CA GLU A 173 25.76 -17.30 -12.37
C GLU A 173 24.99 -18.62 -12.28
N GLY A 174 24.68 -19.07 -11.06
CA GLY A 174 23.82 -20.22 -10.83
C GLY A 174 22.41 -20.03 -11.39
N GLN A 175 21.82 -18.84 -11.21
CA GLN A 175 20.47 -18.54 -11.68
C GLN A 175 20.38 -18.49 -13.20
N VAL A 176 21.26 -17.75 -13.89
CA VAL A 176 21.18 -17.64 -15.37
C VAL A 176 21.43 -18.98 -16.06
N THR A 177 22.16 -19.90 -15.40
CA THR A 177 22.30 -21.28 -15.88
C THR A 177 21.00 -22.07 -15.71
N ALA A 178 20.32 -21.92 -14.56
CA ALA A 178 19.09 -22.66 -14.27
C ALA A 178 17.86 -22.07 -14.98
N ALA A 179 17.83 -20.76 -15.21
CA ALA A 179 16.70 -20.04 -15.81
C ALA A 179 17.16 -19.00 -16.86
N PRO A 180 17.72 -19.46 -18.00
CA PRO A 180 18.32 -18.58 -19.01
C PRO A 180 17.30 -17.65 -19.72
N TRP A 181 16.00 -17.88 -19.55
CA TRP A 181 14.91 -17.03 -20.08
C TRP A 181 14.58 -15.83 -19.21
N ARG A 182 15.13 -15.74 -17.98
CA ARG A 182 14.87 -14.62 -17.06
C ARG A 182 15.89 -13.50 -17.30
N GLU A 183 15.44 -12.44 -17.99
CA GLU A 183 16.30 -11.31 -18.36
C GLU A 183 16.84 -10.56 -17.14
N GLU A 184 16.07 -10.46 -16.05
CA GLU A 184 16.48 -9.79 -14.82
C GLU A 184 17.75 -10.40 -14.22
N GLY A 185 17.86 -11.73 -14.19
CA GLY A 185 19.07 -12.41 -13.74
C GLY A 185 20.32 -12.03 -14.55
N TRP A 186 20.17 -11.94 -15.88
CA TRP A 186 21.27 -11.51 -16.78
C TRP A 186 21.65 -10.04 -16.56
N ALA A 187 20.66 -9.16 -16.39
CA ALA A 187 20.89 -7.75 -16.13
C ALA A 187 21.64 -7.52 -14.82
N LEU A 188 21.20 -8.20 -13.76
CA LEU A 188 21.85 -8.12 -12.46
C LEU A 188 23.26 -8.70 -12.47
N LEU A 189 23.49 -9.81 -13.17
CA LEU A 189 24.82 -10.40 -13.33
C LEU A 189 25.78 -9.47 -14.08
N ALA A 190 25.31 -8.86 -15.18
CA ALA A 190 26.09 -7.89 -15.93
C ALA A 190 26.43 -6.65 -15.08
N LEU A 191 25.47 -6.14 -14.32
CA LEU A 191 25.68 -5.01 -13.42
C LEU A 191 26.65 -5.36 -12.27
N ALA A 192 26.52 -6.55 -11.68
CA ALA A 192 27.41 -7.04 -10.64
C ALA A 192 28.86 -7.14 -11.14
N LEU A 193 29.07 -7.74 -12.31
CA LEU A 193 30.38 -7.83 -12.93
C LEU A 193 30.97 -6.44 -13.29
N TYR A 194 30.14 -5.54 -13.82
CA TYR A 194 30.57 -4.18 -14.13
C TYR A 194 31.04 -3.44 -12.86
N ARG A 195 30.25 -3.48 -11.77
CA ARG A 195 30.60 -2.87 -10.48
C ARG A 195 31.80 -3.54 -9.80
N SER A 196 32.07 -4.80 -10.13
CA SER A 196 33.30 -5.52 -9.74
C SER A 196 34.50 -5.22 -10.65
N GLN A 197 34.44 -4.15 -11.46
CA GLN A 197 35.49 -3.74 -12.41
C GLN A 197 35.77 -4.78 -13.53
N ARG A 198 34.83 -5.68 -13.80
CA ARG A 198 34.90 -6.75 -14.81
C ARG A 198 34.05 -6.42 -16.03
N GLN A 199 34.26 -5.23 -16.62
CA GLN A 199 33.47 -4.71 -17.76
C GLN A 199 33.45 -5.68 -18.95
N GLY A 200 34.58 -6.31 -19.25
CA GLY A 200 34.67 -7.29 -20.36
C GLY A 200 33.75 -8.50 -20.16
N ASP A 201 33.70 -9.01 -18.93
CA ASP A 201 32.85 -10.14 -18.54
C ASP A 201 31.36 -9.72 -18.55
N ALA A 202 31.05 -8.53 -18.09
CA ALA A 202 29.69 -7.98 -18.13
C ALA A 202 29.15 -7.94 -19.57
N LEU A 203 29.93 -7.44 -20.54
CA LEU A 203 29.55 -7.43 -21.96
C LEU A 203 29.48 -8.83 -22.58
N ALA A 204 30.31 -9.77 -22.10
CA ALA A 204 30.23 -11.18 -22.53
C ALA A 204 28.94 -11.84 -22.06
N VAL A 205 28.53 -11.59 -20.83
CA VAL A 205 27.27 -12.06 -20.23
C VAL A 205 26.06 -11.54 -21.03
N LEU A 206 26.03 -10.25 -21.36
CA LEU A 206 24.94 -9.66 -22.15
C LEU A 206 24.85 -10.26 -23.56
N ARG A 207 25.99 -10.54 -24.20
CA ARG A 207 26.02 -11.25 -25.49
C ARG A 207 25.48 -12.67 -25.37
N THR A 208 25.82 -13.36 -24.28
CA THR A 208 25.34 -14.72 -23.99
C THR A 208 23.83 -14.72 -23.76
N ALA A 209 23.31 -13.77 -22.98
CA ALA A 209 21.88 -13.56 -22.78
C ALA A 209 21.12 -13.39 -24.11
N ARG A 210 21.60 -12.49 -24.97
CA ARG A 210 21.01 -12.26 -26.31
C ARG A 210 20.99 -13.54 -27.15
N MET A 211 22.08 -14.31 -27.11
CA MET A 211 22.17 -15.56 -27.85
C MET A 211 21.15 -16.59 -27.34
N HIS A 212 20.97 -16.75 -26.03
CA HIS A 212 19.97 -17.63 -25.44
C HIS A 212 18.54 -17.19 -25.79
N LEU A 213 18.20 -15.92 -25.62
CA LEU A 213 16.85 -15.41 -25.90
C LEU A 213 16.47 -15.62 -27.38
N ARG A 214 17.39 -15.35 -28.29
CA ARG A 214 17.15 -15.58 -29.73
C ARG A 214 17.04 -17.05 -30.10
N ARG A 215 17.94 -17.88 -29.59
CA ARG A 215 18.01 -19.30 -29.95
C ARG A 215 16.85 -20.10 -29.35
N ASP A 216 16.54 -19.86 -28.08
CA ASP A 216 15.65 -20.71 -27.28
C ASP A 216 14.21 -20.18 -27.29
N LEU A 217 14.01 -18.86 -27.40
CA LEU A 217 12.68 -18.22 -27.40
C LEU A 217 12.34 -17.51 -28.72
N GLY A 218 13.30 -17.29 -29.61
CA GLY A 218 13.11 -16.57 -30.89
C GLY A 218 12.86 -15.06 -30.70
N VAL A 219 13.21 -14.49 -29.56
CA VAL A 219 12.97 -13.07 -29.25
C VAL A 219 14.28 -12.29 -29.06
N ASP A 220 14.24 -10.98 -29.34
CA ASP A 220 15.34 -10.08 -28.98
C ASP A 220 15.27 -9.71 -27.49
N PRO A 221 16.41 -9.33 -26.87
CA PRO A 221 16.43 -8.81 -25.52
C PRO A 221 15.48 -7.64 -25.31
N GLY A 222 14.81 -7.62 -24.17
CA GLY A 222 13.93 -6.53 -23.77
C GLY A 222 14.65 -5.17 -23.65
N PRO A 223 13.88 -4.07 -23.54
CA PRO A 223 14.45 -2.71 -23.50
C PRO A 223 15.44 -2.48 -22.36
N ALA A 224 15.18 -3.06 -21.19
CA ALA A 224 16.03 -2.90 -20.01
C ALA A 224 17.43 -3.50 -20.22
N LEU A 225 17.50 -4.74 -20.74
CA LEU A 225 18.76 -5.42 -20.98
C LEU A 225 19.55 -4.74 -22.11
N SER A 226 18.86 -4.27 -23.15
CA SER A 226 19.47 -3.52 -24.27
C SER A 226 19.99 -2.16 -23.83
N ALA A 227 19.27 -1.46 -22.97
CA ALA A 227 19.71 -0.18 -22.39
C ALA A 227 20.96 -0.35 -21.52
N LEU A 228 20.99 -1.39 -20.68
CA LEU A 228 22.14 -1.71 -19.83
C LEU A 228 23.41 -1.95 -20.63
N GLU A 229 23.33 -2.65 -21.76
CA GLU A 229 24.48 -2.86 -22.65
C GLU A 229 25.05 -1.53 -23.17
N ILE A 230 24.17 -0.61 -23.60
CA ILE A 230 24.57 0.72 -24.07
C ILE A 230 25.20 1.53 -22.93
N GLN A 231 24.62 1.48 -21.74
CA GLN A 231 25.14 2.19 -20.56
C GLN A 231 26.53 1.67 -20.18
N ILE A 232 26.76 0.35 -20.15
CA ILE A 232 28.06 -0.24 -19.86
C ILE A 232 29.10 0.16 -20.91
N LEU A 233 28.72 0.16 -22.21
CA LEU A 233 29.62 0.60 -23.29
C LEU A 233 30.01 2.07 -23.17
N ARG A 234 29.08 2.93 -22.74
CA ARG A 234 29.30 4.37 -22.54
C ARG A 234 29.95 4.69 -21.19
N ARG A 235 30.13 3.72 -20.31
CA ARG A 235 30.57 3.90 -18.92
C ARG A 235 29.69 4.94 -18.21
N ASP A 236 28.37 4.75 -18.34
CA ASP A 236 27.40 5.67 -17.74
C ASP A 236 27.62 5.76 -16.22
N PRO A 237 27.86 6.96 -15.66
CA PRO A 237 28.09 7.14 -14.22
C PRO A 237 26.95 6.60 -13.34
N ASN A 238 25.72 6.52 -13.87
CA ASN A 238 24.57 5.99 -13.15
C ASN A 238 24.66 4.46 -12.90
N LEU A 239 25.54 3.74 -13.59
CA LEU A 239 25.78 2.31 -13.35
C LEU A 239 26.76 2.07 -12.19
N GLU A 240 27.64 3.00 -11.93
CA GLU A 240 28.48 2.91 -10.75
C GLU A 240 27.56 3.07 -9.52
N LEU A 241 27.97 2.44 -8.40
CA LEU A 241 27.39 2.88 -7.13
C LEU A 241 27.54 4.40 -7.17
N PRO A 242 26.49 5.19 -6.91
CA PRO A 242 26.68 6.61 -6.81
C PRO A 242 27.94 6.78 -5.95
N GLU A 243 29.03 7.32 -6.57
CA GLU A 243 30.15 7.83 -5.80
C GLU A 243 29.48 8.54 -4.62
N PRO A 244 29.95 8.37 -3.37
CA PRO A 244 29.26 8.92 -2.22
C PRO A 244 29.19 10.45 -2.30
N THR A 245 28.52 10.93 -3.32
CA THR A 245 28.03 12.29 -3.46
C THR A 245 26.86 12.42 -2.52
N GLY A 246 27.17 12.75 -1.29
CA GLY A 246 26.17 13.05 -0.24
C GLY A 246 25.49 11.83 0.39
N LEU A 247 24.96 10.86 -0.38
CA LEU A 247 24.20 9.71 0.14
C LEU A 247 25.05 8.45 0.39
N GLY A 248 26.13 8.23 -0.31
CA GLY A 248 27.01 7.08 -0.07
C GLY A 248 28.15 7.41 0.90
N LEU A 249 28.56 8.70 1.04
CA LEU A 249 29.26 9.17 2.24
C LEU A 249 28.33 9.06 3.45
N THR A 250 27.01 9.17 3.27
CA THR A 250 26.04 8.90 4.31
C THR A 250 25.94 7.40 4.63
N ALA A 251 26.06 6.43 3.73
CA ALA A 251 25.97 5.02 4.11
C ALA A 251 27.22 4.53 4.87
N ALA A 252 28.45 4.89 4.47
CA ALA A 252 29.68 4.57 5.22
C ALA A 252 29.93 5.55 6.39
N ALA A 253 29.43 6.79 6.34
CA ALA A 253 29.35 7.67 7.48
C ALA A 253 28.13 7.35 8.36
N TYR A 254 27.05 6.83 7.80
CA TYR A 254 25.85 6.31 8.44
C TYR A 254 26.18 5.08 9.31
N SER A 255 26.95 4.12 8.82
CA SER A 255 27.42 3.00 9.65
C SER A 255 28.47 3.41 10.72
N ARG A 256 29.06 4.60 10.61
CA ARG A 256 30.01 5.19 11.57
C ARG A 256 29.44 6.33 12.37
N SER A 257 28.30 6.89 11.97
CA SER A 257 27.60 7.93 12.73
C SER A 257 26.76 7.30 13.84
N GLY A 258 26.63 8.02 14.95
CA GLY A 258 25.76 7.58 16.02
C GLY A 258 24.30 7.47 15.57
N THR A 259 23.51 6.69 16.27
CA THR A 259 22.07 6.41 16.02
C THR A 259 21.26 7.64 15.65
N ARG A 260 21.58 8.80 16.25
CA ARG A 260 20.90 10.09 16.00
C ARG A 260 21.01 10.54 14.54
N ALA A 261 22.24 10.60 14.01
CA ALA A 261 22.46 11.05 12.63
C ALA A 261 21.85 10.08 11.60
N GLN A 262 21.81 8.79 11.96
CA GLN A 262 21.15 7.76 11.14
C GLN A 262 19.64 7.99 11.03
N LEU A 263 18.98 8.27 12.14
CA LEU A 263 17.53 8.50 12.17
C LEU A 263 17.16 9.81 11.44
N GLU A 264 17.96 10.87 11.61
CA GLU A 264 17.74 12.15 10.92
C GLU A 264 17.92 12.01 9.39
N ALA A 265 18.93 11.29 8.94
CA ALA A 265 19.14 11.02 7.52
C ALA A 265 18.03 10.16 6.91
N SER A 266 17.58 9.11 7.63
CA SER A 266 16.45 8.29 7.19
C SER A 266 15.19 9.14 7.01
N ASN A 267 14.89 10.02 7.96
CA ASN A 267 13.71 10.89 7.88
C ASN A 267 13.74 11.83 6.65
N ALA A 268 14.91 12.37 6.30
CA ALA A 268 15.07 13.20 5.10
C ALA A 268 14.81 12.43 3.80
N VAL A 269 15.27 11.17 3.72
CA VAL A 269 15.02 10.28 2.57
C VAL A 269 13.55 9.93 2.42
N LEU A 270 12.82 9.73 3.52
CA LEU A 270 11.37 9.42 3.50
C LEU A 270 10.56 10.53 2.83
N GLY A 271 10.90 11.79 3.09
CA GLY A 271 10.28 12.93 2.41
C GLY A 271 10.46 12.87 0.89
N SER A 272 11.65 12.56 0.43
CA SER A 272 11.94 12.42 -1.01
C SER A 272 11.18 11.26 -1.65
N LEU A 273 11.13 10.08 -1.00
CA LEU A 273 10.39 8.92 -1.48
C LEU A 273 8.90 9.22 -1.65
N ALA A 274 8.29 9.84 -0.64
CA ALA A 274 6.86 10.16 -0.70
C ALA A 274 6.54 11.17 -1.83
N VAL A 275 7.39 12.16 -2.04
CA VAL A 275 7.20 13.18 -3.09
C VAL A 275 7.39 12.61 -4.50
N THR A 276 8.24 11.59 -4.66
CA THR A 276 8.44 10.89 -5.95
C THR A 276 7.38 9.84 -6.27
N GLY A 277 6.46 9.56 -5.35
CA GLY A 277 5.29 8.71 -5.61
C GLY A 277 5.26 7.39 -4.83
N ASP A 278 6.34 7.00 -4.15
CA ASP A 278 6.38 5.78 -3.33
C ASP A 278 5.89 6.05 -1.90
N VAL A 279 4.61 6.40 -1.80
CA VAL A 279 3.95 6.79 -0.54
C VAL A 279 3.86 5.62 0.44
N GLU A 280 3.62 4.39 -0.04
CA GLU A 280 3.47 3.21 0.81
C GLU A 280 4.78 2.82 1.50
N THR A 281 5.87 2.76 0.72
CA THR A 281 7.21 2.52 1.28
C THR A 281 7.59 3.62 2.26
N ALA A 282 7.36 4.90 1.91
CA ALA A 282 7.66 6.02 2.79
C ALA A 282 6.89 5.92 4.12
N GLN A 283 5.60 5.58 4.10
CA GLN A 283 4.77 5.43 5.30
C GLN A 283 5.24 4.27 6.19
N THR A 284 5.53 3.11 5.59
CA THR A 284 6.02 1.93 6.32
C THR A 284 7.35 2.21 7.01
N GLN A 285 8.28 2.82 6.29
CA GLN A 285 9.59 3.19 6.81
C GLN A 285 9.52 4.30 7.87
N ARG A 286 8.59 5.25 7.74
CA ARG A 286 8.33 6.29 8.74
C ARG A 286 8.01 5.68 10.10
N ILE A 287 7.10 4.70 10.16
CA ILE A 287 6.74 4.03 11.40
C ILE A 287 7.95 3.29 12.00
N ALA A 288 8.73 2.59 11.18
CA ALA A 288 9.95 1.92 11.64
C ALA A 288 10.97 2.92 12.22
N THR A 289 11.15 4.08 11.57
CA THR A 289 12.05 5.15 12.02
C THR A 289 11.57 5.78 13.33
N ILE A 290 10.27 6.00 13.50
CA ILE A 290 9.68 6.51 14.75
C ILE A 290 9.90 5.51 15.89
N ARG A 291 9.65 4.23 15.69
CA ARG A 291 9.90 3.18 16.69
C ARG A 291 11.37 3.09 17.09
N ALA A 292 12.27 3.21 16.12
CA ALA A 292 13.71 3.23 16.38
C ALA A 292 14.12 4.47 17.18
N ALA A 293 13.54 5.65 16.89
CA ALA A 293 13.79 6.88 17.65
C ALA A 293 13.29 6.78 19.10
N GLN A 294 12.11 6.20 19.31
CA GLN A 294 11.57 5.95 20.65
C GLN A 294 12.49 5.02 21.49
N SER A 295 13.17 4.07 20.84
CA SER A 295 14.11 3.16 21.51
C SER A 295 15.45 3.82 21.85
N ALA A 296 15.73 5.03 21.35
CA ALA A 296 16.99 5.74 21.58
C ALA A 296 17.02 6.58 22.87
N ASP A 297 15.92 6.63 23.63
CA ASP A 297 15.75 7.38 24.89
C ASP A 297 16.13 8.88 24.80
N ASP A 298 15.95 9.49 23.62
CA ASP A 298 16.14 10.92 23.33
C ASP A 298 14.81 11.53 22.89
N ALA A 299 14.13 12.23 23.81
CA ALA A 299 12.81 12.78 23.58
C ALA A 299 12.78 13.87 22.49
N GLU A 300 13.80 14.74 22.42
CA GLU A 300 13.89 15.78 21.38
C GLU A 300 14.17 15.16 20.00
N LEU A 301 15.01 14.15 19.91
CA LEU A 301 15.25 13.41 18.68
C LEU A 301 13.97 12.73 18.20
N THR A 302 13.29 12.02 19.10
CA THR A 302 12.02 11.34 18.79
C THR A 302 10.97 12.33 18.29
N ALA A 303 10.81 13.45 18.96
CA ALA A 303 9.89 14.52 18.58
C ALA A 303 10.23 15.10 17.19
N ARG A 304 11.51 15.32 16.91
CA ARG A 304 11.95 15.81 15.58
C ARG A 304 11.77 14.78 14.47
N ILE A 305 11.97 13.49 14.73
CA ILE A 305 11.72 12.42 13.76
C ILE A 305 10.23 12.33 13.46
N ILE A 306 9.35 12.37 14.47
CA ILE A 306 7.90 12.34 14.26
C ILE A 306 7.43 13.54 13.43
N GLY A 307 7.84 14.73 13.82
CA GLY A 307 7.44 15.99 13.20
C GLY A 307 8.25 16.37 11.94
N GLY A 308 9.28 15.63 11.59
CA GLY A 308 10.18 15.95 10.47
C GLY A 308 9.71 15.48 9.10
N TYR A 309 8.54 14.88 9.00
CA TYR A 309 7.99 14.42 7.73
C TYR A 309 7.24 15.56 7.03
N ASP A 310 7.92 16.25 6.12
CA ASP A 310 7.48 17.46 5.42
C ASP A 310 6.63 17.18 4.18
N ILE A 311 5.77 16.16 4.21
CA ILE A 311 4.86 15.86 3.12
C ILE A 311 3.48 16.38 3.51
N PRO A 312 3.00 17.44 2.85
CA PRO A 312 1.65 17.91 3.08
C PRO A 312 0.65 16.84 2.62
N GLY A 313 -0.33 16.57 3.46
CA GLY A 313 -1.46 15.76 3.03
C GLY A 313 -2.26 16.53 1.98
N ILE A 314 -2.63 15.87 0.89
CA ILE A 314 -3.49 16.45 -0.16
C ILE A 314 -4.89 15.83 -0.08
N TRP A 315 -4.99 14.64 0.47
CA TRP A 315 -6.24 13.91 0.66
C TRP A 315 -6.62 13.84 2.14
N THR A 316 -7.84 14.21 2.46
CA THR A 316 -8.31 14.40 3.84
C THR A 316 -8.73 13.12 4.54
N ARG A 317 -8.42 11.97 3.99
CA ARG A 317 -8.63 10.68 4.61
C ARG A 317 -7.35 9.86 4.55
N SER A 318 -7.00 9.21 5.66
CA SER A 318 -5.91 8.23 5.67
C SER A 318 -6.47 6.85 5.34
N ASP A 319 -5.86 6.14 4.38
CA ASP A 319 -6.25 4.77 4.08
C ASP A 319 -5.66 3.77 5.04
N ASN A 320 -4.53 4.09 5.62
CA ASN A 320 -3.91 3.28 6.65
C ASN A 320 -4.16 3.93 8.01
N ARG A 321 -5.37 3.71 8.54
CA ARG A 321 -5.80 4.25 9.84
C ARG A 321 -4.90 3.76 10.97
N GLU A 322 -4.48 2.50 10.95
CA GLU A 322 -3.59 1.94 11.98
C GLU A 322 -2.24 2.65 12.02
N ALA A 323 -1.66 2.91 10.83
CA ALA A 323 -0.43 3.67 10.72
C ALA A 323 -0.58 5.11 11.25
N ALA A 324 -1.68 5.78 10.94
CA ALA A 324 -1.97 7.13 11.42
C ALA A 324 -2.12 7.16 12.95
N GLU A 325 -2.83 6.20 13.54
CA GLU A 325 -2.99 6.06 14.99
C GLU A 325 -1.65 5.85 15.70
N VAL A 326 -0.73 5.08 15.13
CA VAL A 326 0.63 4.90 15.68
C VAL A 326 1.41 6.22 15.70
N VAL A 327 1.34 7.02 14.63
CA VAL A 327 2.02 8.31 14.54
C VAL A 327 1.42 9.32 15.53
N VAL A 328 0.09 9.38 15.63
CA VAL A 328 -0.62 10.26 16.58
C VAL A 328 -0.25 9.91 18.01
N ALA A 329 -0.33 8.64 18.39
CA ALA A 329 0.03 8.18 19.73
C ALA A 329 1.50 8.51 20.09
N ALA A 330 2.42 8.34 19.13
CA ALA A 330 3.82 8.70 19.33
C ALA A 330 4.02 10.21 19.52
N ALA A 331 3.30 11.03 18.76
CA ALA A 331 3.36 12.50 18.86
C ALA A 331 2.75 13.01 20.18
N GLU A 332 1.60 12.48 20.60
CA GLU A 332 0.97 12.78 21.88
C GLU A 332 1.86 12.40 23.06
N HIS A 333 2.49 11.22 22.98
CA HIS A 333 3.45 10.78 24.01
C HIS A 333 4.66 11.72 24.10
N ALA A 334 5.21 12.16 22.97
CA ALA A 334 6.32 13.10 22.92
C ALA A 334 5.94 14.48 23.51
N LEU A 335 4.72 14.96 23.26
CA LEU A 335 4.19 16.21 23.83
C LEU A 335 3.94 16.12 25.35
N ALA A 336 3.54 14.94 25.85
CA ALA A 336 3.30 14.69 27.27
C ALA A 336 4.59 14.47 28.07
N SER A 337 5.73 14.26 27.40
CA SER A 337 7.03 14.07 28.07
C SER A 337 7.42 15.31 28.87
N THR A 338 8.07 15.08 30.02
CA THR A 338 8.64 16.15 30.87
C THR A 338 9.90 16.78 30.26
N ALA A 339 10.44 16.22 29.21
CA ALA A 339 11.58 16.77 28.49
C ALA A 339 11.22 18.10 27.82
N ARG A 340 12.15 19.05 27.84
CA ARG A 340 11.97 20.33 27.14
C ARG A 340 12.16 20.10 25.64
N ILE A 341 11.07 20.25 24.88
CA ILE A 341 11.10 20.33 23.43
C ILE A 341 11.01 21.78 22.97
N SER A 342 11.61 22.11 21.83
CA SER A 342 11.56 23.47 21.27
C SER A 342 10.15 23.84 20.80
N ASP A 343 9.80 25.14 20.79
CA ASP A 343 8.51 25.62 20.24
C ASP A 343 8.32 25.16 18.80
N ARG A 344 9.38 25.15 17.99
CA ARG A 344 9.36 24.63 16.61
C ARG A 344 8.95 23.14 16.57
N THR A 345 9.60 22.32 17.39
CA THR A 345 9.29 20.88 17.49
C THR A 345 7.88 20.67 17.99
N ARG A 346 7.45 21.45 19.00
CA ARG A 346 6.07 21.40 19.53
C ARG A 346 5.05 21.69 18.43
N ALA A 347 5.22 22.76 17.65
CA ALA A 347 4.30 23.11 16.58
C ALA A 347 4.24 22.01 15.49
N ARG A 348 5.39 21.40 15.16
CA ARG A 348 5.42 20.28 14.22
C ARG A 348 4.67 19.05 14.71
N LEU A 349 4.79 18.70 15.99
CA LEU A 349 4.04 17.59 16.57
C LEU A 349 2.53 17.85 16.56
N LEU A 350 2.10 19.06 16.96
CA LEU A 350 0.69 19.46 16.95
C LEU A 350 0.11 19.41 15.53
N ALA A 351 0.82 19.96 14.55
CA ALA A 351 0.42 19.89 13.15
C ALA A 351 0.38 18.45 12.63
N THR A 352 1.34 17.60 13.03
CA THR A 352 1.34 16.17 12.68
C THR A 352 0.12 15.45 13.25
N ILE A 353 -0.23 15.69 14.51
CA ILE A 353 -1.44 15.13 15.14
C ILE A 353 -2.68 15.54 14.34
N ALA A 354 -2.82 16.81 14.00
CA ALA A 354 -3.97 17.31 13.23
C ALA A 354 -4.03 16.70 11.82
N MET A 355 -2.90 16.58 11.12
CA MET A 355 -2.86 15.97 9.79
C MET A 355 -3.16 14.47 9.80
N GLU A 356 -2.60 13.72 10.73
CA GLU A 356 -2.82 12.27 10.80
C GLU A 356 -4.21 11.89 11.32
N SER A 357 -4.84 12.78 12.09
CA SER A 357 -6.23 12.61 12.59
C SER A 357 -7.30 13.03 11.57
N ARG A 358 -6.91 13.43 10.36
CA ARG A 358 -7.83 13.86 9.30
C ARG A 358 -8.95 12.85 9.05
N GLY A 359 -10.20 13.34 9.02
CA GLY A 359 -11.37 12.50 8.80
C GLY A 359 -11.75 11.56 9.95
N THR A 360 -10.97 11.50 11.04
CA THR A 360 -11.19 10.55 12.14
C THR A 360 -11.42 11.24 13.50
N ALA A 361 -10.79 12.37 13.75
CA ALA A 361 -10.94 13.11 15.01
C ALA A 361 -10.85 14.63 14.79
N ASP A 362 -11.55 15.38 15.63
CA ASP A 362 -11.43 16.84 15.68
C ASP A 362 -10.14 17.23 16.41
N ARG A 363 -9.24 17.90 15.69
CA ARG A 363 -7.93 18.39 16.13
C ARG A 363 -7.71 19.84 15.69
N GLN A 364 -8.79 20.62 15.62
CA GLN A 364 -8.71 22.04 15.26
C GLN A 364 -7.85 22.84 16.23
N ALA A 365 -7.95 22.55 17.53
CA ALA A 365 -7.17 23.24 18.56
C ALA A 365 -5.67 23.05 18.35
N GLU A 366 -5.23 21.83 18.08
CA GLU A 366 -3.84 21.50 17.80
C GLU A 366 -3.34 22.19 16.52
N ALA A 367 -4.15 22.19 15.47
CA ALA A 367 -3.81 22.88 14.21
C ALA A 367 -3.67 24.40 14.41
N GLN A 368 -4.57 25.04 15.15
CA GLN A 368 -4.55 26.47 15.45
C GLN A 368 -3.37 26.84 16.35
N GLU A 369 -3.06 26.02 17.37
CA GLU A 369 -1.88 26.23 18.22
C GLU A 369 -0.59 26.14 17.40
N ALA A 370 -0.48 25.15 16.49
CA ALA A 370 0.68 25.02 15.60
C ALA A 370 0.87 26.26 14.73
N GLU A 371 -0.20 26.77 14.11
CA GLU A 371 -0.18 28.00 13.29
C GLU A 371 0.22 29.23 14.12
N SER A 372 -0.33 29.37 15.33
CA SER A 372 0.01 30.46 16.25
C SER A 372 1.49 30.46 16.61
N ILE A 373 2.05 29.29 16.89
CA ILE A 373 3.47 29.15 17.21
C ILE A 373 4.32 29.51 15.98
N ALA A 374 3.97 28.98 14.78
CA ALA A 374 4.70 29.25 13.55
C ALA A 374 4.74 30.73 13.22
N THR A 375 3.61 31.41 13.34
CA THR A 375 3.48 32.86 13.15
C THR A 375 4.35 33.65 14.14
N ARG A 376 4.33 33.28 15.42
CA ARG A 376 5.14 33.92 16.46
C ARG A 376 6.65 33.74 16.22
N LEU A 377 7.06 32.60 15.70
CA LEU A 377 8.46 32.31 15.38
C LEU A 377 8.92 32.97 14.08
N GLY A 378 8.01 33.43 13.22
CA GLY A 378 8.34 33.96 11.89
C GLY A 378 8.94 32.89 10.96
N ASP A 379 8.62 31.60 11.18
CA ASP A 379 9.13 30.47 10.43
C ASP A 379 8.14 30.12 9.29
N GLU A 380 8.43 30.62 8.08
CA GLU A 380 7.54 30.48 6.92
C GLU A 380 7.31 29.02 6.52
N GLN A 381 8.33 28.16 6.59
CA GLN A 381 8.17 26.72 6.29
C GLN A 381 7.31 26.00 7.32
N LEU A 382 7.53 26.29 8.60
CA LEU A 382 6.69 25.78 9.68
C LEU A 382 5.24 26.26 9.52
N HIS A 383 5.07 27.51 9.09
CA HIS A 383 3.74 28.09 8.86
C HIS A 383 3.02 27.40 7.67
N CYS A 384 3.72 27.12 6.57
CA CYS A 384 3.17 26.29 5.48
C CYS A 384 2.70 24.92 5.98
N PHE A 385 3.49 24.28 6.82
CA PHE A 385 3.15 22.99 7.41
C PHE A 385 1.92 23.07 8.33
N ALA A 386 1.85 24.09 9.17
CA ALA A 386 0.71 24.34 10.05
C ALA A 386 -0.58 24.68 9.29
N LEU A 387 -0.50 25.47 8.21
CA LEU A 387 -1.66 25.75 7.33
C LEU A 387 -2.17 24.49 6.64
N SER A 388 -1.27 23.57 6.24
CA SER A 388 -1.67 22.28 5.69
C SER A 388 -2.42 21.44 6.73
N ALA A 389 -1.97 21.45 7.98
CA ALA A 389 -2.66 20.77 9.08
C ALA A 389 -4.04 21.40 9.35
N ARG A 390 -4.12 22.73 9.31
CA ARG A 390 -5.38 23.45 9.48
C ARG A 390 -6.38 23.11 8.39
N PHE A 391 -5.95 23.08 7.12
CA PHE A 391 -6.80 22.64 6.02
C PHE A 391 -7.38 21.24 6.26
N MET A 392 -6.60 20.30 6.78
CA MET A 392 -7.06 18.94 7.06
C MET A 392 -8.17 18.86 8.10
N GLN A 393 -8.36 19.89 8.88
CA GLN A 393 -9.39 20.01 9.91
C GLN A 393 -10.59 20.88 9.49
N GLU A 394 -10.57 21.52 8.30
CA GLU A 394 -11.67 22.35 7.79
C GLU A 394 -12.75 21.53 7.05
N PHE A 395 -13.11 20.39 7.67
CA PHE A 395 -14.19 19.49 7.21
C PHE A 395 -15.12 19.10 8.38
N HIS A 396 -15.04 19.79 9.51
CA HIS A 396 -15.85 19.49 10.69
C HIS A 396 -17.35 19.74 10.48
N ARG A 397 -17.74 20.47 9.44
CA ARG A 397 -19.10 20.68 8.92
C ARG A 397 -19.06 20.97 7.43
N THR A 398 -20.22 20.94 6.81
CA THR A 398 -20.39 21.37 5.42
C THR A 398 -20.33 22.90 5.30
N GLY A 399 -20.20 23.42 4.08
CA GLY A 399 -20.25 24.85 3.79
C GLY A 399 -19.00 25.63 4.19
N LEU A 400 -17.81 25.00 4.07
CA LEU A 400 -16.51 25.62 4.40
C LEU A 400 -15.61 25.78 3.16
N ALA A 401 -16.19 25.77 1.96
CA ALA A 401 -15.39 25.88 0.74
C ALA A 401 -14.64 27.21 0.64
N LYS A 402 -15.24 28.31 1.11
CA LYS A 402 -14.60 29.63 1.11
C LYS A 402 -13.39 29.66 2.04
N GLU A 403 -13.55 29.15 3.26
CA GLU A 403 -12.46 29.05 4.26
C GLU A 403 -11.31 28.21 3.71
N ARG A 404 -11.62 27.08 3.05
CA ARG A 404 -10.61 26.24 2.39
C ARG A 404 -9.89 26.98 1.25
N ALA A 405 -10.62 27.75 0.43
CA ALA A 405 -10.04 28.57 -0.62
C ALA A 405 -9.08 29.63 -0.07
N ASP A 406 -9.48 30.28 1.05
CA ASP A 406 -8.65 31.30 1.72
C ASP A 406 -7.36 30.69 2.30
N ILE A 407 -7.46 29.50 2.93
CA ILE A 407 -6.26 28.76 3.42
C ILE A 407 -5.35 28.40 2.22
N GLY A 408 -5.89 27.89 1.12
CA GLY A 408 -5.11 27.56 -0.06
C GLY A 408 -4.40 28.79 -0.65
N ALA A 409 -5.06 29.95 -0.67
CA ALA A 409 -4.46 31.21 -1.12
C ALA A 409 -3.32 31.67 -0.20
N GLN A 410 -3.52 31.63 1.12
CA GLN A 410 -2.49 31.97 2.11
C GLN A 410 -1.29 31.02 1.98
N LEU A 411 -1.54 29.72 1.90
CA LEU A 411 -0.49 28.70 1.75
C LEU A 411 0.32 28.93 0.46
N THR A 412 -0.35 29.21 -0.66
CA THR A 412 0.31 29.50 -1.95
C THR A 412 1.22 30.72 -1.84
N ALA A 413 0.71 31.83 -1.29
CA ALA A 413 1.49 33.07 -1.15
C ALA A 413 2.72 32.88 -0.24
N LEU A 414 2.53 32.19 0.88
CA LEU A 414 3.60 31.92 1.84
C LEU A 414 4.64 30.94 1.26
N ALA A 415 4.21 29.92 0.53
CA ALA A 415 5.10 28.95 -0.10
C ALA A 415 5.96 29.56 -1.20
N ILE A 416 5.45 30.53 -1.95
CA ILE A 416 6.22 31.32 -2.92
C ILE A 416 7.30 32.13 -2.18
N SER A 417 6.95 32.81 -1.07
CA SER A 417 7.91 33.56 -0.25
C SER A 417 9.00 32.65 0.34
N ALA A 418 8.63 31.46 0.76
CA ALA A 418 9.52 30.47 1.37
C ALA A 418 10.32 29.62 0.35
N ASP A 419 10.18 29.88 -0.96
CA ASP A 419 10.76 29.07 -2.05
C ASP A 419 10.49 27.57 -1.87
N SER A 420 9.21 27.22 -1.61
CA SER A 420 8.79 25.86 -1.32
C SER A 420 7.79 25.32 -2.35
N PRO A 421 8.25 24.73 -3.47
CA PRO A 421 7.39 24.25 -4.54
C PRO A 421 6.36 23.21 -4.09
N THR A 422 6.71 22.36 -3.12
CA THR A 422 5.81 21.34 -2.59
C THR A 422 4.59 21.96 -1.90
N PHE A 423 4.79 22.98 -1.07
CA PHE A 423 3.68 23.68 -0.41
C PHE A 423 2.93 24.61 -1.37
N GLU A 424 3.59 25.17 -2.38
CA GLU A 424 2.91 25.94 -3.43
C GLU A 424 1.94 25.04 -4.22
N ILE A 425 2.38 23.87 -4.66
CA ILE A 425 1.53 22.88 -5.31
C ILE A 425 0.36 22.51 -4.41
N ASN A 426 0.61 22.26 -3.12
CA ASN A 426 -0.45 21.90 -2.16
C ASN A 426 -1.49 23.04 -2.02
N GLY A 427 -1.06 24.28 -1.85
CA GLY A 427 -1.95 25.42 -1.74
C GLY A 427 -2.84 25.61 -2.98
N ARG A 428 -2.28 25.45 -4.17
CA ARG A 428 -3.01 25.51 -5.44
C ARG A 428 -4.00 24.35 -5.61
N LEU A 429 -3.64 23.13 -5.20
CA LEU A 429 -4.56 21.98 -5.20
C LEU A 429 -5.73 22.19 -4.23
N ILE A 430 -5.47 22.71 -3.03
CA ILE A 430 -6.52 23.09 -2.07
C ILE A 430 -7.46 24.12 -2.68
N ARG A 431 -6.93 25.14 -3.35
CA ARG A 431 -7.77 26.15 -4.04
C ARG A 431 -8.55 25.54 -5.18
N MET A 432 -7.94 24.71 -6.02
CA MET A 432 -8.63 24.01 -7.10
C MET A 432 -9.85 23.24 -6.56
N GLN A 433 -9.68 22.46 -5.51
CA GLN A 433 -10.74 21.71 -4.86
C GLN A 433 -11.84 22.62 -4.29
N ALA A 434 -11.48 23.66 -3.57
CA ALA A 434 -12.43 24.60 -3.00
C ALA A 434 -13.20 25.38 -4.07
N LEU A 435 -12.56 25.78 -5.16
CA LEU A 435 -13.18 26.46 -6.28
C LEU A 435 -14.20 25.56 -7.02
N CYS A 436 -13.99 24.23 -7.05
CA CYS A 436 -15.01 23.31 -7.55
C CYS A 436 -16.29 23.36 -6.70
N ALA A 437 -16.14 23.42 -5.37
CA ALA A 437 -17.30 23.57 -4.48
C ALA A 437 -17.96 24.96 -4.60
N LEU A 438 -17.20 26.00 -4.89
CA LEU A 438 -17.71 27.35 -5.12
C LEU A 438 -18.29 27.58 -6.56
N ASP A 439 -18.33 26.52 -7.37
CA ASP A 439 -18.82 26.52 -8.75
C ASP A 439 -18.01 27.44 -9.71
N ASP A 440 -16.75 27.72 -9.38
CA ASP A 440 -15.81 28.47 -10.24
C ASP A 440 -14.83 27.54 -10.95
N ILE A 441 -15.37 26.74 -11.89
CA ILE A 441 -14.57 25.76 -12.65
C ILE A 441 -13.48 26.41 -13.50
N PRO A 442 -13.69 27.60 -14.14
CA PRO A 442 -12.62 28.28 -14.86
C PRO A 442 -11.41 28.62 -13.97
N ALA A 443 -11.65 29.15 -12.77
CA ALA A 443 -10.57 29.45 -11.82
C ALA A 443 -9.90 28.17 -11.29
N ALA A 444 -10.68 27.10 -11.00
CA ALA A 444 -10.13 25.80 -10.63
C ALA A 444 -9.22 25.24 -11.71
N ASN A 445 -9.58 25.38 -12.99
CA ASN A 445 -8.77 24.92 -14.11
C ASN A 445 -7.48 25.73 -14.27
N ALA A 446 -7.50 27.03 -13.98
CA ALA A 446 -6.30 27.87 -13.96
C ALA A 446 -5.30 27.40 -12.88
N GLU A 447 -5.79 27.05 -11.68
CA GLU A 447 -4.94 26.46 -10.64
C GLU A 447 -4.37 25.09 -11.06
N ALA A 448 -5.16 24.24 -11.73
CA ALA A 448 -4.72 22.96 -12.25
C ALA A 448 -3.58 23.11 -13.27
N TYR A 449 -3.65 24.07 -14.17
CA TYR A 449 -2.56 24.35 -15.10
C TYR A 449 -1.27 24.81 -14.39
N ALA A 450 -1.40 25.70 -13.41
CA ALA A 450 -0.25 26.17 -12.63
C ALA A 450 0.40 25.01 -11.83
N VAL A 451 -0.42 24.10 -11.30
CA VAL A 451 0.06 22.88 -10.63
C VAL A 451 0.85 21.99 -11.60
N ASP A 452 0.35 21.77 -12.82
CA ASP A 452 1.04 20.92 -13.80
C ASP A 452 2.39 21.51 -14.22
N GLU A 453 2.48 22.84 -14.42
CA GLU A 453 3.74 23.51 -14.73
C GLU A 453 4.78 23.38 -13.61
N LEU A 454 4.33 23.57 -12.35
CA LEU A 454 5.20 23.41 -11.18
C LEU A 454 5.62 21.95 -10.99
N ALA A 455 4.68 21.02 -11.15
CA ALA A 455 4.93 19.60 -11.02
C ALA A 455 5.93 19.08 -12.05
N ALA A 456 5.83 19.52 -13.29
CA ALA A 456 6.78 19.19 -14.35
C ALA A 456 8.17 19.77 -14.06
N ARG A 457 8.25 21.03 -13.61
CA ARG A 457 9.51 21.72 -13.30
C ARG A 457 10.26 21.11 -12.12
N HIS A 458 9.53 20.64 -11.12
CA HIS A 458 10.08 20.16 -9.85
C HIS A 458 9.94 18.63 -9.66
N GLU A 459 9.59 17.89 -10.71
CA GLU A 459 9.45 16.42 -10.70
C GLU A 459 8.53 15.92 -9.59
N ARG A 460 7.26 16.40 -9.56
CA ARG A 460 6.24 16.06 -8.59
C ARG A 460 5.08 15.27 -9.24
N PRO A 461 5.27 14.01 -9.62
CA PRO A 461 4.31 13.24 -10.43
C PRO A 461 2.95 13.06 -9.76
N LEU A 462 2.89 13.03 -8.43
CA LEU A 462 1.63 12.88 -7.69
C LEU A 462 0.62 14.01 -7.97
N ALA A 463 1.08 15.22 -8.23
CA ALA A 463 0.21 16.36 -8.48
C ALA A 463 -0.64 16.15 -9.74
N ALA A 464 -0.08 15.53 -10.80
CA ALA A 464 -0.76 15.24 -12.05
C ALA A 464 -1.96 14.28 -11.90
N VAL A 465 -1.95 13.44 -10.86
CA VAL A 465 -3.08 12.56 -10.55
C VAL A 465 -4.33 13.39 -10.17
N PHE A 466 -4.15 14.43 -9.37
CA PHE A 466 -5.25 15.30 -8.94
C PHE A 466 -5.78 16.15 -10.09
N THR A 467 -4.89 16.80 -10.83
CA THR A 467 -5.27 17.65 -11.97
C THR A 467 -5.90 16.84 -13.10
N GLY A 468 -5.40 15.63 -13.36
CA GLY A 468 -5.98 14.71 -14.34
C GLY A 468 -7.40 14.27 -13.94
N ARG A 469 -7.64 13.89 -12.68
CA ARG A 469 -8.97 13.55 -12.19
C ARG A 469 -9.94 14.73 -12.21
N PHE A 470 -9.46 15.92 -11.85
CA PHE A 470 -10.23 17.14 -11.97
C PHE A 470 -10.69 17.36 -13.43
N ARG A 471 -9.81 17.28 -14.40
CA ARG A 471 -10.17 17.45 -15.80
C ARG A 471 -11.16 16.41 -16.29
N SER A 472 -10.92 15.15 -15.93
CA SER A 472 -11.85 14.06 -16.29
C SER A 472 -13.25 14.30 -15.73
N ALA A 473 -13.38 14.78 -14.48
CA ALA A 473 -14.67 14.99 -13.84
C ALA A 473 -15.39 16.27 -14.31
N PHE A 474 -14.67 17.39 -14.50
CA PHE A 474 -15.27 18.71 -14.68
C PHE A 474 -15.11 19.29 -16.09
N ILE A 475 -14.17 18.81 -16.88
CA ILE A 475 -13.86 19.35 -18.22
C ILE A 475 -14.23 18.35 -19.32
N GLU A 476 -13.76 17.09 -19.17
CA GLU A 476 -13.87 16.07 -20.23
C GLU A 476 -15.09 15.16 -20.05
N ASN A 477 -15.64 15.10 -18.86
CA ASN A 477 -16.74 14.18 -18.46
C ASN A 477 -16.40 12.72 -18.86
N SER A 478 -15.17 12.30 -18.59
CA SER A 478 -14.61 10.99 -18.93
C SER A 478 -14.26 10.19 -17.68
N ASP A 479 -14.01 8.89 -17.84
CA ASP A 479 -13.43 8.10 -16.75
C ASP A 479 -11.93 8.41 -16.63
N PRO A 480 -11.44 8.80 -15.44
CA PRO A 480 -10.03 9.09 -15.26
C PRO A 480 -9.21 7.83 -15.44
N PRO A 481 -8.02 7.91 -16.06
CA PRO A 481 -7.09 6.80 -16.07
C PRO A 481 -6.77 6.42 -14.62
N LEU A 482 -6.87 5.13 -14.29
CA LEU A 482 -6.47 4.62 -12.98
C LEU A 482 -4.95 4.77 -12.88
N PRO A 483 -4.42 5.49 -11.87
CA PRO A 483 -2.99 5.45 -11.63
C PRO A 483 -2.62 4.05 -11.15
N ASP A 484 -1.55 3.49 -11.70
CA ASP A 484 -0.96 2.26 -11.19
C ASP A 484 -0.49 2.52 -9.75
N ALA A 485 -1.14 1.85 -8.80
CA ALA A 485 -0.77 1.79 -7.39
C ALA A 485 -0.53 3.13 -6.65
N MET A 486 -1.60 3.81 -6.28
CA MET A 486 -1.54 4.81 -5.20
C MET A 486 -2.43 4.38 -4.04
N PRO A 487 -1.87 3.98 -2.89
CA PRO A 487 -2.65 3.69 -1.69
C PRO A 487 -3.52 4.90 -1.33
N GLY A 488 -4.77 4.67 -1.04
CA GLY A 488 -5.70 5.67 -0.60
C GLY A 488 -6.47 6.41 -1.62
N PHE A 489 -5.90 6.57 -2.72
CA PHE A 489 -6.44 7.42 -3.77
C PHE A 489 -7.27 6.67 -4.79
N THR A 490 -7.07 5.38 -4.90
CA THR A 490 -7.70 4.54 -5.93
C THR A 490 -8.80 3.65 -5.39
N HIS A 491 -8.74 3.27 -4.12
CA HIS A 491 -9.68 2.31 -3.55
C HIS A 491 -11.07 2.95 -3.36
N GLY A 492 -12.03 2.50 -4.14
CA GLY A 492 -13.43 2.94 -4.12
C GLY A 492 -13.71 4.27 -4.84
N LEU A 493 -12.72 5.13 -5.08
CA LEU A 493 -12.97 6.47 -5.63
C LEU A 493 -13.41 6.43 -7.10
N ALA A 494 -12.86 5.53 -7.92
CA ALA A 494 -13.28 5.39 -9.32
C ALA A 494 -14.73 4.91 -9.43
N ALA A 495 -15.13 3.95 -8.59
CA ALA A 495 -16.51 3.49 -8.51
C ALA A 495 -17.44 4.62 -8.04
N LEU A 496 -17.02 5.40 -7.03
CA LEU A 496 -17.79 6.53 -6.52
C LEU A 496 -17.95 7.64 -7.58
N THR A 497 -16.89 7.97 -8.34
CA THR A 497 -16.97 8.96 -9.44
C THR A 497 -17.98 8.52 -10.50
N ARG A 498 -17.97 7.25 -10.87
CA ARG A 498 -18.95 6.70 -11.82
C ARG A 498 -20.36 6.73 -11.25
N PHE A 499 -20.54 6.27 -10.02
CA PHE A 499 -21.81 6.28 -9.31
C PHE A 499 -22.43 7.67 -9.25
N THR A 500 -21.67 8.71 -8.87
CA THR A 500 -22.18 10.07 -8.78
C THR A 500 -22.54 10.65 -10.15
N ARG A 501 -21.80 10.32 -11.18
CA ARG A 501 -22.11 10.70 -12.56
C ARG A 501 -23.39 10.03 -13.06
N GLU A 502 -23.55 8.72 -12.86
CA GLU A 502 -24.75 7.98 -13.21
C GLU A 502 -25.99 8.53 -12.47
N MET A 503 -25.82 8.87 -11.19
CA MET A 503 -26.85 9.49 -10.37
C MET A 503 -27.26 10.87 -10.91
N THR A 504 -26.31 11.70 -11.31
CA THR A 504 -26.56 13.04 -11.87
C THR A 504 -27.22 12.98 -13.25
N GLN A 505 -26.88 11.99 -14.07
CA GLN A 505 -27.43 11.78 -15.40
C GLN A 505 -28.78 11.07 -15.39
N GLY A 506 -29.23 10.57 -14.23
CA GLY A 506 -30.47 9.79 -14.11
C GLY A 506 -30.41 8.44 -14.83
N SER A 507 -29.23 7.92 -15.06
CA SER A 507 -28.99 6.59 -15.66
C SER A 507 -29.04 5.48 -14.61
N ASP A 508 -29.08 4.22 -15.08
CA ASP A 508 -28.99 3.07 -14.17
C ASP A 508 -27.65 3.11 -13.43
N ILE A 509 -27.71 2.98 -12.10
CA ILE A 509 -26.55 3.05 -11.23
C ILE A 509 -25.86 1.68 -11.18
N SER A 510 -24.59 1.65 -11.59
CA SER A 510 -23.76 0.46 -11.60
C SER A 510 -23.27 0.09 -10.19
N ASP A 511 -23.25 -1.20 -9.86
CA ASP A 511 -22.59 -1.71 -8.65
C ASP A 511 -21.07 -1.70 -8.84
N GLY A 512 -20.32 -1.66 -7.73
CA GLY A 512 -18.88 -1.62 -7.74
C GLY A 512 -18.25 -1.78 -6.36
N ASP A 513 -16.94 -1.82 -6.31
CA ASP A 513 -16.19 -1.73 -5.06
C ASP A 513 -16.02 -0.26 -4.69
N PHE A 514 -16.78 0.20 -3.70
CA PHE A 514 -16.75 1.58 -3.19
C PHE A 514 -15.76 1.74 -2.03
N GLY A 515 -15.03 0.69 -1.67
CA GLY A 515 -14.05 0.73 -0.59
C GLY A 515 -14.62 1.34 0.70
N PRO A 516 -13.93 2.35 1.27
CA PRO A 516 -14.36 2.96 2.53
C PRO A 516 -15.68 3.76 2.43
N TYR A 517 -16.20 4.01 1.22
CA TYR A 517 -17.46 4.76 0.99
C TYR A 517 -18.67 3.84 0.90
N GLU A 518 -18.46 2.54 0.87
CA GLU A 518 -19.49 1.49 0.78
C GLU A 518 -20.71 1.72 1.69
N PRO A 519 -20.57 2.06 2.99
CA PRO A 519 -21.74 2.19 3.87
C PRO A 519 -22.76 3.22 3.39
N TRP A 520 -22.34 4.33 2.82
CA TRP A 520 -23.21 5.43 2.42
C TRP A 520 -23.81 5.29 1.03
N VAL A 521 -23.17 4.52 0.15
CA VAL A 521 -23.62 4.23 -1.21
C VAL A 521 -24.58 3.03 -1.25
N ARG A 522 -24.30 2.00 -0.47
CA ARG A 522 -25.02 0.72 -0.47
C ARG A 522 -26.53 0.83 -0.27
N PRO A 523 -27.09 1.70 0.61
CA PRO A 523 -28.53 1.81 0.77
C PRO A 523 -29.24 2.24 -0.53
N LEU A 524 -28.66 3.15 -1.32
CA LEU A 524 -29.25 3.57 -2.60
C LEU A 524 -29.20 2.43 -3.63
N LEU A 525 -28.11 1.69 -3.70
CA LEU A 525 -27.99 0.51 -4.57
C LEU A 525 -29.01 -0.58 -4.21
N MET A 526 -29.20 -0.86 -2.93
CA MET A 526 -30.23 -1.79 -2.46
C MET A 526 -31.63 -1.34 -2.88
N LEU A 527 -31.90 -0.02 -2.81
CA LEU A 527 -33.17 0.54 -3.24
C LEU A 527 -33.38 0.39 -4.76
N ARG A 528 -32.34 0.65 -5.57
CA ARG A 528 -32.39 0.43 -7.03
C ARG A 528 -32.57 -1.05 -7.38
N ALA A 529 -32.03 -1.96 -6.57
CA ALA A 529 -32.24 -3.40 -6.69
C ALA A 529 -33.61 -3.88 -6.13
N ASN A 530 -34.55 -2.96 -5.84
CA ASN A 530 -35.87 -3.23 -5.29
C ASN A 530 -35.88 -3.91 -3.89
N ARG A 531 -34.78 -3.77 -3.14
CA ARG A 531 -34.59 -4.30 -1.78
C ARG A 531 -34.92 -3.23 -0.72
N ARG A 532 -36.16 -2.71 -0.75
CA ARG A 532 -36.54 -1.55 0.05
C ARG A 532 -36.37 -1.73 1.55
N GLN A 533 -36.70 -2.92 2.10
CA GLN A 533 -36.56 -3.20 3.53
C GLN A 533 -35.09 -3.20 3.98
N ASP A 534 -34.21 -3.81 3.18
CA ASP A 534 -32.77 -3.84 3.45
C ASP A 534 -32.16 -2.44 3.35
N ALA A 535 -32.55 -1.67 2.35
CA ALA A 535 -32.14 -0.29 2.18
C ALA A 535 -32.53 0.60 3.36
N THR A 536 -33.80 0.43 3.86
CA THR A 536 -34.28 1.15 5.04
C THR A 536 -33.48 0.79 6.29
N HIS A 537 -33.21 -0.50 6.50
CA HIS A 537 -32.40 -0.95 7.64
C HIS A 537 -30.98 -0.42 7.56
N ALA A 538 -30.35 -0.52 6.40
CA ALA A 538 -29.01 -0.01 6.18
C ALA A 538 -28.93 1.51 6.40
N LEU A 539 -29.90 2.29 5.89
CA LEU A 539 -29.95 3.73 6.07
C LEU A 539 -30.10 4.15 7.55
N ARG A 540 -30.89 3.42 8.34
CA ARG A 540 -31.06 3.69 9.77
C ARG A 540 -29.84 3.39 10.61
N THR A 541 -29.00 2.47 10.17
CA THR A 541 -27.78 2.02 10.87
C THR A 541 -26.50 2.68 10.37
N LEU A 542 -26.62 3.68 9.47
CA LEU A 542 -25.48 4.38 8.90
C LEU A 542 -24.61 5.04 9.98
N PRO A 543 -23.28 4.85 9.91
CA PRO A 543 -22.35 5.67 10.67
C PRO A 543 -22.42 7.13 10.22
N ALA A 544 -21.98 8.05 11.06
CA ALA A 544 -21.83 9.45 10.65
C ALA A 544 -20.86 9.54 9.45
N PRO A 545 -21.15 10.37 8.44
CA PRO A 545 -20.20 10.64 7.37
C PRO A 545 -18.86 11.12 7.92
N PRO A 546 -17.74 10.73 7.31
CA PRO A 546 -16.44 11.21 7.73
C PRO A 546 -16.26 12.69 7.43
N ASN A 547 -15.52 13.39 8.28
CA ASN A 547 -15.18 14.80 8.10
C ASN A 547 -14.04 14.92 7.06
N ASP A 548 -14.35 14.69 5.80
CA ASP A 548 -13.38 14.68 4.68
C ASP A 548 -13.90 15.44 3.45
N LEU A 549 -13.10 15.46 2.39
CA LEU A 549 -13.43 16.09 1.08
C LEU A 549 -14.73 15.61 0.42
N LEU A 550 -15.33 14.53 0.87
CA LEU A 550 -16.55 13.96 0.34
C LEU A 550 -17.77 14.15 1.27
N LEU A 551 -17.65 14.99 2.30
CA LEU A 551 -18.69 15.20 3.31
C LEU A 551 -20.01 15.64 2.66
N GLU A 552 -20.00 16.67 1.79
CA GLU A 552 -21.17 17.18 1.10
C GLU A 552 -21.75 16.12 0.13
N VAL A 553 -20.88 15.45 -0.62
CA VAL A 553 -21.27 14.35 -1.54
C VAL A 553 -21.99 13.24 -0.78
N THR A 554 -21.41 12.80 0.34
CA THR A 554 -21.96 11.72 1.16
C THR A 554 -23.34 12.11 1.72
N TRP A 555 -23.51 13.34 2.23
CA TRP A 555 -24.80 13.82 2.69
C TRP A 555 -25.83 13.96 1.57
N CYS A 556 -25.43 14.32 0.35
CA CYS A 556 -26.32 14.36 -0.81
C CYS A 556 -26.82 12.95 -1.19
N VAL A 557 -25.97 11.93 -1.16
CA VAL A 557 -26.37 10.53 -1.40
C VAL A 557 -27.34 10.04 -0.31
N ILE A 558 -27.05 10.36 0.97
CA ILE A 558 -27.94 10.05 2.09
C ILE A 558 -29.29 10.76 1.92
N ALA A 559 -29.29 12.04 1.54
CA ALA A 559 -30.49 12.84 1.31
C ALA A 559 -31.40 12.21 0.24
N GLN A 560 -30.85 11.88 -0.92
CA GLN A 560 -31.56 11.21 -2.00
C GLN A 560 -32.21 9.90 -1.52
N THR A 561 -31.42 9.07 -0.85
CA THR A 561 -31.88 7.77 -0.35
C THR A 561 -32.98 7.92 0.70
N ALA A 562 -32.83 8.88 1.62
CA ALA A 562 -33.79 9.13 2.69
C ALA A 562 -35.14 9.60 2.16
N VAL A 563 -35.14 10.50 1.16
CA VAL A 563 -36.38 11.00 0.52
C VAL A 563 -37.10 9.87 -0.22
N GLU A 564 -36.39 9.07 -1.00
CA GLU A 564 -36.99 7.95 -1.73
C GLU A 564 -37.54 6.85 -0.80
N LEU A 565 -36.96 6.68 0.38
CA LEU A 565 -37.47 5.75 1.40
C LEU A 565 -38.55 6.34 2.32
N GLY A 566 -38.66 7.67 2.39
CA GLY A 566 -39.57 8.36 3.29
C GLY A 566 -39.11 8.38 4.74
N GLU A 567 -37.80 8.33 4.99
CA GLU A 567 -37.17 8.24 6.32
C GLU A 567 -37.03 9.63 6.97
N THR A 568 -38.10 10.14 7.58
CA THR A 568 -38.22 11.51 8.11
C THR A 568 -37.07 11.93 9.02
N ALA A 569 -36.62 11.06 9.93
CA ALA A 569 -35.51 11.37 10.84
C ALA A 569 -34.19 11.60 10.08
N THR A 570 -33.91 10.79 9.05
CA THR A 570 -32.70 10.95 8.21
C THR A 570 -32.83 12.16 7.29
N ILE A 571 -34.03 12.47 6.77
CA ILE A 571 -34.32 13.70 6.00
C ILE A 571 -33.95 14.94 6.83
N GLN A 572 -34.41 15.02 8.07
CA GLN A 572 -34.09 16.14 8.98
C GLN A 572 -32.59 16.27 9.27
N ARG A 573 -31.92 15.14 9.52
CA ARG A 573 -30.46 15.12 9.73
C ARG A 573 -29.70 15.61 8.50
N ALA A 574 -30.05 15.10 7.31
CA ALA A 574 -29.41 15.48 6.06
C ALA A 574 -29.66 16.98 5.74
N PHE A 575 -30.88 17.48 5.97
CA PHE A 575 -31.19 18.91 5.80
C PHE A 575 -30.32 19.78 6.73
N SER A 576 -30.26 19.45 8.02
CA SER A 576 -29.45 20.20 8.98
C SER A 576 -27.96 20.18 8.63
N ALA A 577 -27.48 19.05 8.13
CA ALA A 577 -26.08 18.90 7.73
C ALA A 577 -25.74 19.67 6.44
N LEU A 578 -26.64 19.70 5.46
CA LEU A 578 -26.41 20.35 4.15
C LEU A 578 -26.74 21.85 4.14
N ALA A 579 -27.58 22.33 5.06
CA ALA A 579 -28.02 23.74 5.09
C ALA A 579 -26.86 24.75 5.06
N PRO A 580 -25.73 24.56 5.78
CA PRO A 580 -24.59 25.49 5.70
C PRO A 580 -23.96 25.58 4.31
N ALA A 581 -24.05 24.51 3.49
CA ALA A 581 -23.49 24.43 2.14
C ALA A 581 -24.49 24.81 1.04
N GLY A 582 -25.64 25.44 1.38
CA GLY A 582 -26.70 25.73 0.41
C GLY A 582 -26.27 26.60 -0.78
N GLY A 583 -25.19 27.34 -0.68
CA GLY A 583 -24.56 28.09 -1.77
C GLY A 583 -23.43 27.38 -2.49
N GLU A 584 -23.11 26.14 -2.10
CA GLU A 584 -21.99 25.37 -2.64
C GLU A 584 -22.47 24.24 -3.57
N ARG A 585 -21.50 23.68 -4.27
CA ARG A 585 -21.65 22.48 -5.08
C ARG A 585 -21.06 21.28 -4.32
N ALA A 586 -21.69 20.11 -4.35
CA ALA A 586 -21.16 18.89 -3.78
C ALA A 586 -20.02 18.35 -4.66
N ALA A 587 -18.93 19.08 -4.70
CA ALA A 587 -17.79 18.92 -5.60
C ALA A 587 -16.45 19.23 -4.93
N GLY A 588 -16.42 19.42 -3.62
CA GLY A 588 -15.27 19.90 -2.83
C GLY A 588 -14.02 19.02 -2.87
N SER A 589 -14.13 17.80 -3.40
CA SER A 589 -12.98 16.92 -3.63
C SER A 589 -12.16 17.26 -4.88
N GLY A 590 -12.74 18.01 -5.84
CA GLY A 590 -12.15 18.23 -7.15
C GLY A 590 -12.11 16.99 -8.06
N VAL A 591 -12.72 15.86 -7.65
CA VAL A 591 -12.69 14.59 -8.40
C VAL A 591 -14.07 13.92 -8.47
N VAL A 592 -15.02 14.34 -7.65
CA VAL A 592 -16.41 13.85 -7.61
C VAL A 592 -17.34 15.04 -7.63
N ASP A 593 -18.43 14.95 -8.38
CA ASP A 593 -19.42 16.01 -8.54
C ASP A 593 -20.85 15.45 -8.50
N LEU A 594 -21.67 15.97 -7.61
CA LEU A 594 -23.13 15.70 -7.53
C LEU A 594 -23.99 16.92 -7.83
N GLY A 595 -23.39 18.03 -8.28
CA GLY A 595 -24.14 19.25 -8.58
C GLY A 595 -24.40 20.12 -7.34
N ASN A 596 -25.30 21.09 -7.47
CA ASN A 596 -25.57 22.08 -6.44
C ASN A 596 -26.28 21.47 -5.23
N VAL A 597 -25.79 21.74 -4.04
CA VAL A 597 -26.38 21.33 -2.75
C VAL A 597 -27.79 21.89 -2.59
N LYS A 598 -28.07 23.08 -3.15
CA LYS A 598 -29.38 23.70 -3.13
C LYS A 598 -30.48 22.77 -3.66
N GLY A 599 -30.24 22.04 -4.75
CA GLY A 599 -31.20 21.09 -5.31
C GLY A 599 -31.56 19.96 -4.34
N PHE A 600 -30.61 19.49 -3.57
CA PHE A 600 -30.84 18.48 -2.51
C PHE A 600 -31.61 19.08 -1.33
N LEU A 601 -31.37 20.33 -0.95
CA LEU A 601 -32.15 21.00 0.09
C LEU A 601 -33.60 21.18 -0.33
N GLU A 602 -33.88 21.59 -1.58
CA GLU A 602 -35.20 21.68 -2.14
C GLU A 602 -35.93 20.32 -2.17
N LEU A 603 -35.19 19.25 -2.52
CA LEU A 603 -35.68 17.87 -2.49
C LEU A 603 -36.10 17.45 -1.06
N LEU A 604 -35.28 17.79 -0.06
CA LEU A 604 -35.52 17.47 1.36
C LEU A 604 -36.70 18.27 1.93
N GLU A 605 -36.88 19.53 1.51
CA GLU A 605 -38.01 20.39 1.91
C GLU A 605 -39.34 19.92 1.34
N ALA A 606 -39.33 19.43 0.09
CA ALA A 606 -40.50 18.91 -0.60
C ALA A 606 -40.95 17.53 -0.10
N ALA A 607 -40.13 16.84 0.69
CA ALA A 607 -40.42 15.51 1.21
C ALA A 607 -41.63 15.56 2.17
N PRO A 608 -42.53 14.58 2.15
CA PRO A 608 -43.69 14.56 3.05
C PRO A 608 -43.21 14.53 4.50
N ARG A 609 -43.68 15.52 5.26
CA ARG A 609 -43.48 15.54 6.73
C ARG A 609 -44.52 14.59 7.32
N GLY A 610 -44.13 13.32 7.54
CA GLY A 610 -45.02 12.33 8.15
C GLY A 610 -45.41 12.63 9.60
#